data_f54a8d62f56fc609c127ca90da870efa
#
_entry.id   f54a8d62f56fc609c127ca90da870efa
#
_cell.length_a   1.000
_cell.length_b   1.000
_cell.length_c   1.000
_cell.angle_alpha   90.00
_cell.angle_beta   90.00
_cell.angle_gamma   90.00
#
_symmetry.space_group_name_H-M   'P 1'
#
loop_
_entity.id
_entity.type
_entity.pdbx_description
1 polymer ?
#
loop_
_entity_poly.entity_id
_entity_poly.type
_entity_poly.pdbx_seq_one_letter_code
_entity_poly.pdbx_strand_id
1 'polypeptide(L)'
;MKTAQEYQKRLQRHLDELKWLYCELYPGREDMFTKLCEQMEAWYQDRPESEKKLDREREQEPAWYSRQDMLGMMLYIDAFAGNLKGVKKKLPYLEACNVNYLHLMPFLDTPKGKSDGG
;
A
#
# COMPACT_ATOMS: atom_id res chain seq x y z
N MET A 1 -10.83 -14.94 -15.48
CA MET A 1 -9.71 -15.84 -15.79
C MET A 1 -8.37 -15.13 -15.88
N LYS A 2 -8.16 -14.06 -16.66
CA LYS A 2 -6.86 -13.35 -16.77
C LYS A 2 -6.33 -12.82 -15.42
N THR A 3 -7.18 -12.22 -14.60
CA THR A 3 -6.83 -11.58 -13.32
C THR A 3 -6.27 -12.57 -12.28
N ALA A 4 -6.87 -13.75 -12.14
CA ALA A 4 -6.37 -14.79 -11.24
C ALA A 4 -5.00 -15.32 -11.68
N GLN A 5 -4.78 -15.48 -12.99
CA GLN A 5 -3.49 -15.91 -13.54
C GLN A 5 -2.38 -14.85 -13.34
N GLU A 6 -2.71 -13.57 -13.41
CA GLU A 6 -1.77 -12.47 -13.13
C GLU A 6 -1.33 -12.50 -11.67
N TYR A 7 -2.27 -12.60 -10.73
CA TYR A 7 -1.97 -12.72 -9.31
C TYR A 7 -1.09 -13.92 -9.02
N GLN A 8 -1.46 -15.10 -9.51
CA GLN A 8 -0.69 -16.31 -9.30
C GLN A 8 0.75 -16.21 -9.84
N LYS A 9 0.96 -15.58 -10.99
CA LYS A 9 2.31 -15.35 -11.53
C LYS A 9 3.14 -14.42 -10.64
N ARG A 10 2.52 -13.37 -10.07
CA ARG A 10 3.19 -12.47 -9.13
C ARG A 10 3.54 -13.19 -7.83
N LEU A 11 2.57 -13.88 -7.25
CA LEU A 11 2.76 -14.63 -6.01
C LEU A 11 3.90 -15.66 -6.16
N GLN A 12 3.92 -16.43 -7.23
CA GLN A 12 4.93 -17.46 -7.46
C GLN A 12 6.37 -16.92 -7.51
N ARG A 13 6.58 -15.68 -7.96
CA ARG A 13 7.91 -15.06 -7.96
C ARG A 13 8.47 -14.83 -6.56
N HIS A 14 7.61 -14.64 -5.58
CA HIS A 14 7.97 -14.20 -4.23
C HIS A 14 7.50 -15.17 -3.15
N LEU A 15 6.86 -16.29 -3.52
CA LEU A 15 6.18 -17.18 -2.58
C LEU A 15 7.15 -17.77 -1.56
N ASP A 16 8.31 -18.24 -2.00
CA ASP A 16 9.29 -18.91 -1.13
C ASP A 16 9.87 -17.91 -0.12
N GLU A 17 10.24 -16.71 -0.57
CA GLU A 17 10.75 -15.65 0.30
C GLU A 17 9.65 -15.16 1.26
N LEU A 18 8.44 -14.94 0.79
CA LEU A 18 7.31 -14.53 1.61
C LEU A 18 7.00 -15.58 2.69
N LYS A 19 7.01 -16.85 2.31
CA LYS A 19 6.78 -17.96 3.25
C LYS A 19 7.89 -18.02 4.31
N TRP A 20 9.12 -17.93 3.89
CA TRP A 20 10.25 -17.91 4.81
C TRP A 20 10.14 -16.75 5.82
N LEU A 21 9.94 -15.52 5.35
CA LEU A 21 9.78 -14.34 6.21
C LEU A 21 8.60 -14.48 7.17
N TYR A 22 7.46 -15.01 6.67
CA TYR A 22 6.29 -15.25 7.49
C TYR A 22 6.56 -16.26 8.62
N CYS A 23 7.21 -17.37 8.31
CA CYS A 23 7.52 -18.41 9.27
C CYS A 23 8.56 -17.97 10.31
N GLU A 24 9.51 -17.10 9.94
CA GLU A 24 10.42 -16.47 10.90
C GLU A 24 9.69 -15.56 11.90
N LEU A 25 8.70 -14.79 11.44
CA LEU A 25 7.89 -13.92 12.29
C LEU A 25 6.87 -14.70 13.15
N TYR A 26 6.31 -15.79 12.61
CA TYR A 26 5.23 -16.55 13.21
C TYR A 26 5.55 -18.06 13.20
N PRO A 27 6.54 -18.51 13.99
CA PRO A 27 6.91 -19.94 14.03
C PRO A 27 5.73 -20.84 14.41
N GLY A 28 5.55 -21.95 13.68
CA GLY A 28 4.48 -22.91 13.93
C GLY A 28 3.09 -22.46 13.47
N ARG A 29 3.01 -21.45 12.62
CA ARG A 29 1.74 -20.93 12.08
C ARG A 29 1.65 -20.99 10.56
N GLU A 30 2.19 -22.04 9.96
CA GLU A 30 2.15 -22.29 8.52
C GLU A 30 0.72 -22.42 7.98
N ASP A 31 -0.21 -22.89 8.83
CA ASP A 31 -1.64 -22.93 8.52
C ASP A 31 -2.22 -21.57 8.19
N MET A 32 -1.76 -20.53 8.91
CA MET A 32 -2.22 -19.16 8.69
C MET A 32 -1.59 -18.53 7.45
N PHE A 33 -0.41 -19.01 7.03
CA PHE A 33 0.21 -18.54 5.79
C PHE A 33 -0.66 -18.85 4.57
N THR A 34 -1.24 -20.05 4.51
CA THR A 34 -2.19 -20.42 3.44
C THR A 34 -3.38 -19.46 3.40
N LYS A 35 -3.98 -19.20 4.56
CA LYS A 35 -5.10 -18.24 4.67
C LYS A 35 -4.71 -16.82 4.27
N LEU A 36 -3.49 -16.40 4.58
CA LEU A 36 -2.96 -15.11 4.12
C LEU A 36 -2.91 -15.03 2.60
N CYS A 37 -2.38 -16.07 1.94
CA CYS A 37 -2.32 -16.12 0.48
C CYS A 37 -3.71 -16.11 -0.17
N GLU A 38 -4.67 -16.84 0.38
CA GLU A 38 -6.07 -16.83 -0.07
C GLU A 38 -6.71 -15.45 0.09
N GLN A 39 -6.47 -14.79 1.22
CA GLN A 39 -6.98 -13.44 1.47
C GLN A 39 -6.35 -12.39 0.54
N MET A 40 -5.04 -12.50 0.29
CA MET A 40 -4.36 -11.63 -0.68
C MET A 40 -4.91 -11.81 -2.09
N GLU A 41 -5.26 -13.04 -2.50
CA GLU A 41 -5.92 -13.30 -3.78
C GLU A 41 -7.29 -12.63 -3.86
N ALA A 42 -8.11 -12.75 -2.82
CA ALA A 42 -9.41 -12.11 -2.74
C ALA A 42 -9.30 -10.58 -2.87
N TRP A 43 -8.39 -9.97 -2.12
CA TRP A 43 -8.14 -8.52 -2.20
C TRP A 43 -7.65 -8.08 -3.59
N TYR A 44 -6.80 -8.88 -4.24
CA TYR A 44 -6.37 -8.56 -5.60
C TYR A 44 -7.53 -8.65 -6.60
N GLN A 45 -8.44 -9.59 -6.43
CA GLN A 45 -9.63 -9.69 -7.30
C GLN A 45 -10.55 -8.50 -7.14
N ASP A 46 -10.77 -8.04 -5.91
CA ASP A 46 -11.60 -6.86 -5.60
C ASP A 46 -10.96 -5.52 -6.01
N ARG A 47 -9.65 -5.52 -6.28
CA ARG A 47 -8.92 -4.32 -6.67
C ARG A 47 -9.45 -3.75 -7.99
N PRO A 48 -9.72 -2.43 -8.12
CA PRO A 48 -10.21 -1.81 -9.35
C PRO A 48 -9.31 -2.09 -10.56
N GLU A 49 -9.90 -2.26 -11.75
CA GLU A 49 -9.13 -2.55 -12.96
C GLU A 49 -8.18 -1.40 -13.35
N SER A 50 -8.57 -0.15 -13.06
CA SER A 50 -7.69 1.02 -13.23
C SER A 50 -6.39 0.90 -12.44
N GLU A 51 -6.47 0.39 -11.21
CA GLU A 51 -5.29 0.18 -10.36
C GLU A 51 -4.47 -1.03 -10.79
N LYS A 52 -5.10 -2.11 -11.23
CA LYS A 52 -4.41 -3.26 -11.83
C LYS A 52 -3.64 -2.86 -13.10
N LYS A 53 -4.21 -1.95 -13.90
CA LYS A 53 -3.54 -1.38 -15.06
C LYS A 53 -2.30 -0.58 -14.63
N LEU A 54 -2.44 0.28 -13.63
CA LEU A 54 -1.33 1.04 -13.07
C LEU A 54 -0.22 0.14 -12.52
N ASP A 55 -0.58 -0.95 -11.85
CA ASP A 55 0.39 -1.95 -11.36
C ASP A 55 1.20 -2.55 -12.51
N ARG A 56 0.54 -2.91 -13.64
CA ARG A 56 1.21 -3.45 -14.84
C ARG A 56 2.18 -2.44 -15.45
N GLU A 57 1.80 -1.18 -15.52
CA GLU A 57 2.66 -0.09 -16.02
C GLU A 57 3.89 0.08 -15.13
N ARG A 58 3.72 0.09 -13.82
CA ARG A 58 4.80 0.21 -12.84
C ARG A 58 5.76 -0.99 -12.83
N GLU A 59 5.26 -2.19 -13.08
CA GLU A 59 6.12 -3.38 -13.23
C GLU A 59 7.06 -3.27 -14.44
N GLN A 60 6.66 -2.55 -15.49
CA GLN A 60 7.49 -2.33 -16.68
C GLN A 60 8.50 -1.20 -16.48
N GLU A 61 8.24 -0.30 -15.55
CA GLU A 61 9.09 0.83 -15.20
C GLU A 61 9.40 0.81 -13.69
N PRO A 62 10.32 -0.04 -13.21
CA PRO A 62 10.60 -0.19 -11.79
C PRO A 62 11.01 1.10 -11.06
N ALA A 63 11.56 2.07 -11.80
CA ALA A 63 11.95 3.39 -11.29
C ALA A 63 10.84 4.46 -11.42
N TRP A 64 9.57 4.07 -11.61
CA TRP A 64 8.44 4.98 -11.78
C TRP A 64 8.36 6.09 -10.70
N TYR A 65 8.76 5.80 -9.47
CA TYR A 65 8.77 6.73 -8.34
C TYR A 65 9.83 7.84 -8.44
N SER A 66 10.83 7.69 -9.31
CA SER A 66 11.88 8.69 -9.55
C SER A 66 11.63 9.58 -10.77
N ARG A 67 10.46 9.48 -11.38
CA ARG A 67 10.07 10.31 -12.52
C ARG A 67 9.90 11.76 -12.10
N GLN A 68 10.11 12.69 -13.05
CA GLN A 68 9.99 14.12 -12.80
C GLN A 68 8.54 14.60 -12.58
N ASP A 69 7.56 13.78 -12.94
CA ASP A 69 6.14 14.05 -12.70
C ASP A 69 5.65 13.60 -11.29
N MET A 70 6.54 13.01 -10.49
CA MET A 70 6.25 12.65 -9.11
C MET A 70 6.40 13.87 -8.19
N LEU A 71 5.27 14.35 -7.66
CA LEU A 71 5.23 15.40 -6.64
C LEU A 71 4.69 14.84 -5.33
N GLY A 72 5.61 14.60 -4.39
CA GLY A 72 5.27 14.12 -3.05
C GLY A 72 5.02 15.26 -2.07
N MET A 73 4.09 15.05 -1.15
CA MET A 73 3.86 15.95 -0.02
C MET A 73 3.75 15.14 1.27
N MET A 74 4.46 15.59 2.31
CA MET A 74 4.34 15.06 3.67
C MET A 74 3.41 15.95 4.47
N LEU A 75 2.43 15.34 5.15
CA LEU A 75 1.41 16.04 5.91
C LEU A 75 1.29 15.48 7.33
N TYR A 76 1.23 16.37 8.30
CA TYR A 76 0.68 16.05 9.63
C TYR A 76 -0.85 16.13 9.55
N ILE A 77 -1.54 15.02 9.74
CA ILE A 77 -2.98 14.89 9.55
C ILE A 77 -3.77 15.86 10.43
N ASP A 78 -3.42 15.94 11.69
CA ASP A 78 -4.08 16.81 12.68
C ASP A 78 -3.89 18.30 12.34
N ALA A 79 -2.67 18.70 12.02
CA ALA A 79 -2.35 20.07 11.67
C ALA A 79 -2.95 20.52 10.33
N PHE A 80 -2.95 19.63 9.33
CA PHE A 80 -3.43 19.94 7.99
C PHE A 80 -4.95 19.89 7.86
N ALA A 81 -5.61 18.91 8.50
CA ALA A 81 -7.02 18.63 8.25
C ALA A 81 -7.79 18.09 9.48
N GLY A 82 -7.15 18.04 10.65
CA GLY A 82 -7.73 17.58 11.90
C GLY A 82 -7.85 16.05 12.04
N ASN A 83 -8.16 15.35 10.97
CA ASN A 83 -8.27 13.89 10.92
C ASN A 83 -8.27 13.36 9.46
N LEU A 84 -8.27 12.03 9.29
CA LEU A 84 -8.28 11.38 7.99
C LEU A 84 -9.51 11.75 7.12
N LYS A 85 -10.69 11.96 7.73
CA LYS A 85 -11.87 12.43 6.99
C LYS A 85 -11.67 13.84 6.46
N GLY A 86 -10.96 14.68 7.22
CA GLY A 86 -10.56 16.02 6.79
C GLY A 86 -9.56 15.96 5.63
N VAL A 87 -8.55 15.09 5.71
CA VAL A 87 -7.60 14.87 4.59
C VAL A 87 -8.36 14.45 3.32
N LYS A 88 -9.30 13.50 3.44
CA LYS A 88 -10.13 13.06 2.30
C LYS A 88 -10.87 14.24 1.64
N LYS A 89 -11.40 15.19 2.42
CA LYS A 89 -12.04 16.40 1.88
C LYS A 89 -11.09 17.35 1.18
N LYS A 90 -9.79 17.29 1.50
CA LYS A 90 -8.73 18.11 0.91
C LYS A 90 -8.09 17.48 -0.34
N LEU A 91 -8.45 16.25 -0.72
CA LEU A 91 -7.87 15.61 -1.91
C LEU A 91 -8.03 16.44 -3.19
N PRO A 92 -9.20 17.06 -3.50
CA PRO A 92 -9.31 17.89 -4.70
C PRO A 92 -8.37 19.09 -4.70
N TYR A 93 -8.08 19.66 -3.54
CA TYR A 93 -7.08 20.74 -3.40
C TYR A 93 -5.68 20.22 -3.68
N LEU A 94 -5.30 19.05 -3.15
CA LEU A 94 -4.00 18.44 -3.38
C LEU A 94 -3.82 18.04 -4.85
N GLU A 95 -4.86 17.53 -5.50
CA GLU A 95 -4.87 17.25 -6.93
C GLU A 95 -4.68 18.52 -7.76
N ALA A 96 -5.35 19.62 -7.40
CA ALA A 96 -5.15 20.93 -8.05
C ALA A 96 -3.72 21.46 -7.90
N CYS A 97 -3.00 21.06 -6.85
CA CYS A 97 -1.58 21.32 -6.66
C CYS A 97 -0.66 20.34 -7.38
N ASN A 98 -1.20 19.40 -8.19
CA ASN A 98 -0.48 18.31 -8.85
C ASN A 98 0.24 17.35 -7.89
N VAL A 99 -0.20 17.27 -6.64
CA VAL A 99 0.33 16.28 -5.68
C VAL A 99 -0.20 14.92 -6.04
N ASN A 100 0.68 13.95 -6.28
CA ASN A 100 0.33 12.59 -6.66
C ASN A 100 0.91 11.52 -5.71
N TYR A 101 1.63 11.95 -4.67
CA TYR A 101 2.10 11.09 -3.58
C TYR A 101 1.91 11.79 -2.23
N LEU A 102 1.28 11.11 -1.28
CA LEU A 102 1.09 11.62 0.09
C LEU A 102 1.79 10.72 1.11
N HIS A 103 2.63 11.34 1.93
CA HIS A 103 3.14 10.73 3.15
C HIS A 103 2.40 11.32 4.33
N LEU A 104 1.55 10.51 4.98
CA LEU A 104 0.70 10.94 6.09
C LEU A 104 1.34 10.61 7.43
N MET A 105 1.43 11.59 8.33
CA MET A 105 2.01 11.46 9.66
C MET A 105 1.15 12.18 10.69
N PRO A 106 1.06 11.65 11.93
CA PRO A 106 0.88 10.25 12.26
C PRO A 106 -0.57 9.83 11.96
N PHE A 107 -0.85 8.56 11.73
CA PHE A 107 -2.22 8.08 11.52
C PHE A 107 -2.56 6.80 12.29
N LEU A 108 -1.56 6.20 12.91
CA LEU A 108 -1.73 5.09 13.85
C LEU A 108 -1.78 5.63 15.28
N ASP A 109 -2.39 4.85 16.18
CA ASP A 109 -2.42 5.16 17.60
C ASP A 109 -1.00 5.08 18.18
N THR A 110 -0.61 6.08 18.93
CA THR A 110 0.74 6.16 19.51
C THR A 110 0.70 5.89 21.02
N PRO A 111 1.79 5.37 21.60
CA PRO A 111 1.88 5.23 23.06
C PRO A 111 1.62 6.54 23.78
N LYS A 112 0.95 6.47 24.95
CA LYS A 112 0.73 7.64 25.79
C LYS A 112 2.06 8.21 26.28
N GLY A 113 2.22 9.51 26.17
CA GLY A 113 3.42 10.23 26.62
C GLY A 113 3.97 11.15 25.53
N LYS A 114 5.25 11.50 25.64
CA LYS A 114 5.94 12.28 24.62
C LYS A 114 6.31 11.36 23.46
N SER A 115 5.48 11.34 22.44
CA SER A 115 5.75 10.67 21.18
C SER A 115 5.63 11.71 20.06
N ASP A 116 6.51 11.68 19.10
CA ASP A 116 6.42 12.48 17.88
C ASP A 116 5.47 11.86 16.83
N GLY A 117 4.84 10.74 17.20
CA GLY A 117 3.89 10.02 16.34
C GLY A 117 4.56 9.13 15.28
N GLY A 118 5.85 8.93 15.40
CA GLY A 118 6.63 8.02 14.55
C GLY A 118 6.63 6.58 15.05
#